data_ca5e31aad35b00efaffd3cbfd335eb91
#
_entry.id   ca5e31aad35b00efaffd3cbfd335eb91
#
_cell.length_a   1.000
_cell.length_b   1.000
_cell.length_c   1.000
_cell.angle_alpha   90.00
_cell.angle_beta   90.00
_cell.angle_gamma   90.00
#
_symmetry.space_group_name_H-M   'P 1'
#
loop_
_entity.id
_entity.type
_entity.pdbx_description
1 polymer ?
#
loop_
_entity_poly.entity_id
_entity_poly.type
_entity_poly.pdbx_seq_one_letter_code
_entity_poly.pdbx_strand_id
1 'polypeptide(L)'
;MAILGAVAQSAHAQGCIVGRSCTSGQMGSNEYLMPHEFEWSVNYRGFKANKHYNGDVRQYAREVNQNFVINRQNQWNASGTLGLTKQSSVYLDIPYLNNSWGIPMPIGPPAGLRWTQNSTGLGDISVGYQYWILDTQKHPEQNIQLSLGVQAPTGSKDTRSNFPDKTGGNITLKYNDVSIQPGTGTWEFPFALQAFKEIHSWNVFTQFNYLISPSDTNNVPSLGVQIGSTVNPLAPSTAKNSVPDQYLFRIGVQHSVPKHPNFTLALAFRDEGVPVYDLIGKHHGFRRAGYSHSIEPALTYSKGNSALTIDIPYTIRRDRQPTNPDGTYIKGDSTFADSQLIINFTQRYGK
;
A
#
# COMPACT_ATOMS: atom_id res chain seq x y z
N MET A 1 25.41 -10.23 -43.51
CA MET A 1 25.02 -8.91 -42.94
C MET A 1 23.61 -9.03 -42.41
N ALA A 2 23.49 -9.46 -41.14
CA ALA A 2 22.20 -9.69 -40.48
C ALA A 2 21.84 -8.43 -39.71
N ILE A 3 20.78 -7.74 -40.14
CA ILE A 3 20.21 -6.58 -39.46
C ILE A 3 19.42 -7.14 -38.27
N LEU A 4 19.99 -7.06 -37.06
CA LEU A 4 19.25 -7.24 -35.81
C LEU A 4 18.32 -6.03 -35.67
N GLY A 5 17.06 -6.21 -36.00
CA GLY A 5 15.99 -5.30 -35.64
C GLY A 5 15.84 -5.28 -34.14
N ALA A 6 16.33 -4.24 -33.49
CA ALA A 6 16.02 -3.96 -32.10
C ALA A 6 14.51 -3.66 -32.01
N VAL A 7 13.74 -4.64 -31.61
CA VAL A 7 12.34 -4.43 -31.20
C VAL A 7 12.40 -3.57 -29.96
N ALA A 8 12.11 -2.29 -30.12
CA ALA A 8 11.91 -1.38 -29.01
C ALA A 8 10.69 -1.89 -28.21
N GLN A 9 10.95 -2.67 -27.16
CA GLN A 9 9.95 -3.03 -26.19
C GLN A 9 9.50 -1.73 -25.50
N SER A 10 8.32 -1.28 -25.84
CA SER A 10 7.67 -0.16 -25.16
C SER A 10 7.42 -0.58 -23.70
N ALA A 11 8.39 -0.28 -22.87
CA ALA A 11 8.32 -0.55 -21.44
C ALA A 11 7.27 0.38 -20.81
N HIS A 12 6.14 -0.17 -20.44
CA HIS A 12 5.07 0.55 -19.76
C HIS A 12 5.45 0.73 -18.28
N ALA A 13 5.88 1.93 -17.96
CA ALA A 13 6.14 2.34 -16.60
C ALA A 13 4.84 2.48 -15.81
N GLN A 14 4.73 1.76 -14.72
CA GLN A 14 3.51 1.72 -13.93
C GLN A 14 3.84 1.85 -12.44
N GLY A 15 3.09 2.68 -11.76
CA GLY A 15 3.31 3.14 -10.41
C GLY A 15 3.38 2.07 -9.32
N CYS A 16 3.69 2.54 -8.16
CA CYS A 16 4.15 1.84 -6.97
C CYS A 16 3.34 0.61 -6.55
N ILE A 17 4.07 -0.45 -6.21
CA ILE A 17 3.55 -1.61 -5.49
C ILE A 17 3.62 -1.26 -4.00
N VAL A 18 2.51 -0.80 -3.46
CA VAL A 18 2.34 -0.57 -2.01
C VAL A 18 0.87 -0.79 -1.69
N GLY A 19 0.60 -1.62 -0.69
CA GLY A 19 -0.75 -1.85 -0.20
C GLY A 19 -1.43 -0.54 0.21
N ARG A 20 -2.59 -0.24 -0.35
CA ARG A 20 -3.34 0.99 -0.06
C ARG A 20 -4.01 0.98 1.29
N SER A 21 -4.40 -0.20 1.75
CA SER A 21 -5.24 -0.42 2.92
C SER A 21 -4.52 -1.01 4.13
N CYS A 22 -3.20 -1.18 4.03
CA CYS A 22 -2.42 -1.61 5.17
C CYS A 22 -2.18 -0.40 6.07
N THR A 23 -3.19 -0.06 6.86
CA THR A 23 -3.02 0.90 7.94
C THR A 23 -2.01 0.33 8.92
N SER A 24 -0.94 1.06 9.13
CA SER A 24 0.00 0.75 10.20
C SER A 24 -0.70 1.05 11.52
N GLY A 25 -1.30 0.05 12.14
CA GLY A 25 -1.56 0.12 13.56
C GLY A 25 -0.25 0.43 14.29
N GLN A 26 -0.34 1.01 15.48
CA GLN A 26 0.83 1.25 16.33
C GLN A 26 1.68 -0.01 16.41
N MET A 27 2.98 0.10 16.16
CA MET A 27 3.89 -1.05 16.23
C MET A 27 3.86 -1.66 17.62
N GLY A 28 3.48 -2.94 17.71
CA GLY A 28 3.58 -3.73 18.94
C GLY A 28 2.85 -3.16 20.16
N SER A 29 1.75 -2.43 19.96
CA SER A 29 0.93 -1.98 21.08
C SER A 29 0.34 -3.21 21.78
N ASN A 30 0.75 -3.42 23.02
CA ASN A 30 0.19 -4.40 23.95
C ASN A 30 -0.93 -3.80 24.81
N GLU A 31 -1.45 -2.65 24.43
CA GLU A 31 -2.49 -1.97 25.18
C GLU A 31 -3.88 -2.43 24.75
N TYR A 32 -4.60 -3.02 25.68
CA TYR A 32 -5.97 -3.48 25.51
C TYR A 32 -6.96 -2.34 25.73
N LEU A 33 -8.02 -2.29 24.93
CA LEU A 33 -9.17 -1.45 25.21
C LEU A 33 -10.15 -2.20 26.15
N MET A 34 -10.48 -1.58 27.26
CA MET A 34 -11.53 -2.09 28.16
C MET A 34 -12.92 -1.78 27.60
N PRO A 35 -13.98 -2.42 28.11
CA PRO A 35 -15.35 -2.10 27.71
C PRO A 35 -15.64 -0.59 27.85
N HIS A 36 -16.20 0.00 26.81
CA HIS A 36 -16.52 1.43 26.70
C HIS A 36 -15.32 2.38 26.60
N GLU A 37 -14.10 1.89 26.57
CA GLU A 37 -12.96 2.72 26.19
C GLU A 37 -12.95 2.94 24.68
N PHE A 38 -12.60 4.16 24.29
CA PHE A 38 -12.54 4.59 22.91
C PHE A 38 -11.13 5.10 22.59
N GLU A 39 -10.57 4.62 21.49
CA GLU A 39 -9.31 5.10 20.94
C GLU A 39 -9.58 5.69 19.55
N TRP A 40 -9.02 6.87 19.28
CA TRP A 40 -8.93 7.37 17.93
C TRP A 40 -7.48 7.58 17.54
N SER A 41 -7.21 7.48 16.25
CA SER A 41 -5.89 7.76 15.70
C SER A 41 -5.99 8.49 14.38
N VAL A 42 -4.93 9.24 14.08
CA VAL A 42 -4.67 9.78 12.75
C VAL A 42 -3.31 9.30 12.30
N ASN A 43 -3.31 8.61 11.19
CA ASN A 43 -2.10 8.10 10.56
C ASN A 43 -1.84 8.88 9.26
N TYR A 44 -0.59 9.30 9.05
CA TYR A 44 -0.08 9.81 7.78
C TYR A 44 0.93 8.84 7.22
N ARG A 45 0.81 8.54 5.93
CA ARG A 45 1.79 7.77 5.16
C ARG A 45 2.13 8.53 3.89
N GLY A 46 3.42 8.84 3.70
CA GLY A 46 3.91 9.56 2.54
C GLY A 46 5.12 8.90 1.91
N PHE A 47 5.16 8.84 0.56
CA PHE A 47 6.33 8.38 -0.16
C PHE A 47 6.39 8.89 -1.61
N LYS A 48 7.57 8.79 -2.19
CA LYS A 48 7.85 9.05 -3.61
C LYS A 48 8.50 7.82 -4.23
N ALA A 49 7.87 7.26 -5.26
CA ALA A 49 8.40 6.16 -6.04
C ALA A 49 8.81 6.66 -7.43
N ASN A 50 10.09 6.53 -7.77
CA ASN A 50 10.63 7.00 -9.05
C ASN A 50 11.77 6.12 -9.61
N LYS A 51 12.10 5.04 -8.92
CA LYS A 51 13.10 4.08 -9.37
C LYS A 51 12.41 2.86 -9.93
N HIS A 52 12.71 2.55 -11.19
CA HIS A 52 12.08 1.46 -11.93
C HIS A 52 12.81 0.14 -11.73
N TYR A 53 12.04 -0.93 -11.58
CA TYR A 53 12.53 -2.30 -11.46
C TYR A 53 11.75 -3.24 -12.39
N ASN A 54 12.46 -4.14 -13.05
CA ASN A 54 11.93 -5.27 -13.78
C ASN A 54 12.43 -6.54 -13.10
N GLY A 55 11.54 -7.29 -12.44
CA GLY A 55 11.98 -8.18 -11.39
C GLY A 55 12.66 -7.37 -10.29
N ASP A 56 13.81 -7.84 -9.82
CA ASP A 56 14.67 -7.16 -8.85
C ASP A 56 15.77 -6.28 -9.49
N VAL A 57 15.80 -6.21 -10.84
CA VAL A 57 16.81 -5.47 -11.59
C VAL A 57 16.38 -4.02 -11.83
N ARG A 58 17.15 -3.07 -11.27
CA ARG A 58 16.93 -1.63 -11.44
C ARG A 58 17.17 -1.20 -12.89
N GLN A 59 16.26 -0.39 -13.41
CA GLN A 59 16.27 0.10 -14.79
C GLN A 59 16.97 1.48 -14.89
N TYR A 60 18.28 1.52 -14.70
CA TYR A 60 19.07 2.76 -14.72
C TYR A 60 18.92 3.58 -16.00
N ALA A 61 18.70 2.93 -17.14
CA ALA A 61 18.48 3.61 -18.41
C ALA A 61 17.28 4.58 -18.37
N ARG A 62 16.27 4.30 -17.54
CA ARG A 62 15.15 5.20 -17.32
C ARG A 62 15.55 6.51 -16.67
N GLU A 63 16.49 6.46 -15.73
CA GLU A 63 16.99 7.63 -15.02
C GLU A 63 17.91 8.47 -15.92
N VAL A 64 18.81 7.84 -16.65
CA VAL A 64 19.71 8.50 -17.62
C VAL A 64 18.89 9.21 -18.70
N ASN A 65 17.89 8.56 -19.25
CA ASN A 65 17.06 9.11 -20.32
C ASN A 65 15.92 10.02 -19.81
N GLN A 66 15.82 10.27 -18.50
CA GLN A 66 14.75 11.07 -17.85
C GLN A 66 13.33 10.59 -18.17
N ASN A 67 13.14 9.33 -18.58
CA ASN A 67 11.85 8.77 -19.00
C ASN A 67 11.19 7.90 -17.93
N PHE A 68 11.44 8.21 -16.67
CA PHE A 68 10.88 7.50 -15.51
C PHE A 68 9.57 8.11 -15.02
N VAL A 69 8.75 7.26 -14.39
CA VAL A 69 7.56 7.68 -13.65
C VAL A 69 7.97 8.34 -12.34
N ILE A 70 7.22 9.35 -11.93
CA ILE A 70 7.18 9.83 -10.55
C ILE A 70 5.79 9.57 -9.99
N ASN A 71 5.70 8.70 -9.00
CA ASN A 71 4.47 8.46 -8.25
C ASN A 71 4.67 8.97 -6.81
N ARG A 72 3.83 9.95 -6.42
CA ARG A 72 3.79 10.45 -5.04
C ARG A 72 2.47 10.06 -4.43
N GLN A 73 2.53 9.52 -3.23
CA GLN A 73 1.34 9.18 -2.49
C GLN A 73 1.43 9.82 -1.10
N ASN A 74 0.33 10.47 -0.72
CA ASN A 74 0.09 11.01 0.60
C ASN A 74 -1.29 10.50 1.03
N GLN A 75 -1.29 9.74 2.09
CA GLN A 75 -2.49 9.13 2.64
C GLN A 75 -2.60 9.51 4.11
N TRP A 76 -3.77 9.98 4.50
CA TRP A 76 -4.18 10.14 5.89
C TRP A 76 -5.24 9.09 6.18
N ASN A 77 -5.22 8.54 7.37
CA ASN A 77 -6.24 7.61 7.82
C ASN A 77 -6.70 8.05 9.20
N ALA A 78 -7.99 8.35 9.34
CA ALA A 78 -8.62 8.55 10.63
C ALA A 78 -9.27 7.25 11.06
N SER A 79 -8.92 6.76 12.25
CA SER A 79 -9.45 5.52 12.79
C SER A 79 -10.09 5.75 14.15
N GLY A 80 -11.16 5.01 14.42
CA GLY A 80 -11.80 4.94 15.74
C GLY A 80 -11.98 3.49 16.15
N THR A 81 -11.61 3.14 17.38
CA THR A 81 -11.79 1.80 17.94
C THR A 81 -12.53 1.87 19.27
N LEU A 82 -13.58 1.09 19.42
CA LEU A 82 -14.40 1.00 20.64
C LEU A 82 -14.25 -0.38 21.28
N GLY A 83 -13.83 -0.43 22.54
CA GLY A 83 -13.81 -1.65 23.33
C GLY A 83 -15.23 -2.10 23.66
N LEU A 84 -15.59 -3.34 23.31
CA LEU A 84 -16.88 -3.97 23.61
C LEU A 84 -16.80 -4.85 24.85
N THR A 85 -15.74 -5.63 24.93
CA THR A 85 -15.43 -6.49 26.07
C THR A 85 -13.93 -6.35 26.39
N LYS A 86 -13.45 -7.08 27.41
CA LYS A 86 -12.01 -7.13 27.72
C LYS A 86 -11.16 -7.73 26.60
N GLN A 87 -11.77 -8.46 25.68
CA GLN A 87 -11.06 -9.16 24.59
C GLN A 87 -11.50 -8.71 23.21
N SER A 88 -12.54 -7.90 23.08
CA SER A 88 -13.09 -7.55 21.78
C SER A 88 -13.34 -6.07 21.59
N SER A 89 -13.16 -5.61 20.38
CA SER A 89 -13.42 -4.24 19.94
C SER A 89 -13.94 -4.20 18.50
N VAL A 90 -14.54 -3.08 18.15
CA VAL A 90 -14.90 -2.75 16.77
C VAL A 90 -14.11 -1.53 16.33
N TYR A 91 -13.77 -1.48 15.04
CA TYR A 91 -13.06 -0.34 14.48
C TYR A 91 -13.76 0.22 13.25
N LEU A 92 -13.47 1.48 12.96
CA LEU A 92 -13.83 2.21 11.75
C LEU A 92 -12.59 2.92 11.23
N ASP A 93 -12.28 2.75 9.93
CA ASP A 93 -11.18 3.42 9.25
C ASP A 93 -11.69 4.26 8.08
N ILE A 94 -11.26 5.52 8.02
CA ILE A 94 -11.65 6.50 7.01
C ILE A 94 -10.37 7.06 6.37
N PRO A 95 -9.95 6.56 5.20
CA PRO A 95 -8.79 7.06 4.49
C PRO A 95 -9.12 8.29 3.64
N TYR A 96 -8.14 9.19 3.53
CA TYR A 96 -8.13 10.32 2.61
C TYR A 96 -6.81 10.36 1.86
N LEU A 97 -6.86 10.45 0.54
CA LEU A 97 -5.70 10.36 -0.33
C LEU A 97 -5.51 11.66 -1.12
N ASN A 98 -4.24 12.02 -1.31
CA ASN A 98 -3.82 13.09 -2.22
C ASN A 98 -2.56 12.63 -2.96
N ASN A 99 -2.78 12.08 -4.14
CA ASN A 99 -1.79 11.33 -4.89
C ASN A 99 -1.53 11.98 -6.25
N SER A 100 -0.30 11.79 -6.76
CA SER A 100 0.04 12.21 -8.12
C SER A 100 0.89 11.15 -8.82
N TRP A 101 0.69 11.03 -10.13
CA TRP A 101 1.43 10.14 -11.00
C TRP A 101 1.81 10.88 -12.27
N GLY A 102 3.08 10.84 -12.66
CA GLY A 102 3.54 11.58 -13.82
C GLY A 102 4.65 10.88 -14.59
N ILE A 103 4.63 11.03 -15.91
CA ILE A 103 5.61 10.48 -16.84
C ILE A 103 5.83 11.48 -17.98
N PRO A 104 7.02 11.54 -18.60
CA PRO A 104 7.21 12.32 -19.82
C PRO A 104 6.49 11.67 -21.02
N MET A 105 5.96 12.51 -21.89
CA MET A 105 5.36 12.09 -23.18
C MET A 105 5.93 12.94 -24.32
N PRO A 106 6.42 12.31 -25.40
CA PRO A 106 6.61 10.86 -25.58
C PRO A 106 7.64 10.28 -24.60
N ILE A 107 7.52 8.96 -24.33
CA ILE A 107 8.37 8.25 -23.34
C ILE A 107 9.78 8.00 -23.87
N GLY A 108 10.01 8.04 -25.16
CA GLY A 108 11.31 7.73 -25.80
C GLY A 108 12.43 8.74 -25.48
N PRO A 109 13.70 8.41 -25.78
CA PRO A 109 14.79 9.39 -25.79
C PRO A 109 14.81 10.21 -27.10
N PRO A 110 14.92 11.58 -27.06
CA PRO A 110 14.85 12.39 -25.85
C PRO A 110 13.46 12.34 -25.21
N ALA A 111 13.41 12.38 -23.88
CA ALA A 111 12.14 12.38 -23.17
C ALA A 111 11.37 13.68 -23.45
N GLY A 112 10.08 13.58 -23.66
CA GLY A 112 9.19 14.72 -23.82
C GLY A 112 8.92 15.47 -22.51
N LEU A 113 7.93 16.37 -22.55
CA LEU A 113 7.47 17.07 -21.37
C LEU A 113 6.81 16.11 -20.37
N ARG A 114 7.06 16.34 -19.09
CA ARG A 114 6.40 15.56 -18.01
C ARG A 114 4.96 15.99 -17.83
N TRP A 115 4.07 15.04 -17.97
CA TRP A 115 2.64 15.17 -17.67
C TRP A 115 2.33 14.51 -16.35
N THR A 116 1.46 15.14 -15.55
CA THR A 116 1.11 14.67 -14.22
C THR A 116 -0.41 14.57 -14.09
N GLN A 117 -0.87 13.43 -13.61
CA GLN A 117 -2.24 13.19 -13.18
C GLN A 117 -2.30 13.38 -11.65
N ASN A 118 -3.40 13.93 -11.15
CA ASN A 118 -3.63 14.13 -9.73
C ASN A 118 -4.97 13.50 -9.32
N SER A 119 -5.00 12.96 -8.13
CA SER A 119 -6.20 12.33 -7.58
C SER A 119 -6.28 12.60 -6.08
N THR A 120 -7.40 13.15 -5.65
CA THR A 120 -7.64 13.55 -4.26
C THR A 120 -9.06 13.17 -3.85
N GLY A 121 -9.25 12.66 -2.65
CA GLY A 121 -10.56 12.33 -2.11
C GLY A 121 -10.53 11.30 -1.01
N LEU A 122 -11.72 11.01 -0.48
CA LEU A 122 -11.91 9.90 0.45
C LEU A 122 -11.61 8.58 -0.26
N GLY A 123 -11.00 7.65 0.46
CA GLY A 123 -10.79 6.28 0.03
C GLY A 123 -11.94 5.36 0.42
N ASP A 124 -11.68 4.07 0.35
CA ASP A 124 -12.64 3.03 0.72
C ASP A 124 -12.68 2.88 2.24
N ILE A 125 -13.85 3.09 2.84
CA ILE A 125 -14.07 3.05 4.30
C ILE A 125 -14.18 1.61 4.76
N SER A 126 -13.48 1.28 5.85
CA SER A 126 -13.51 -0.06 6.45
C SER A 126 -14.13 -0.04 7.84
N VAL A 127 -14.87 -1.08 8.15
CA VAL A 127 -15.37 -1.40 9.50
C VAL A 127 -15.05 -2.85 9.81
N GLY A 128 -14.70 -3.15 11.07
CA GLY A 128 -14.40 -4.51 11.43
C GLY A 128 -14.43 -4.78 12.92
N TYR A 129 -14.22 -6.04 13.23
CA TYR A 129 -14.22 -6.59 14.58
C TYR A 129 -12.84 -7.19 14.89
N GLN A 130 -12.37 -6.97 16.10
CA GLN A 130 -11.10 -7.44 16.62
C GLN A 130 -11.33 -8.28 17.88
N TYR A 131 -10.55 -9.35 18.00
CA TYR A 131 -10.65 -10.26 19.13
C TYR A 131 -9.27 -10.72 19.59
N TRP A 132 -8.97 -10.51 20.89
CA TRP A 132 -7.81 -11.04 21.58
C TRP A 132 -8.07 -12.47 22.03
N ILE A 133 -7.24 -13.41 21.58
CA ILE A 133 -7.44 -14.85 21.82
C ILE A 133 -7.25 -15.21 23.29
N LEU A 134 -6.20 -14.67 23.93
CA LEU A 134 -5.96 -14.92 25.34
C LEU A 134 -6.67 -13.88 26.21
N ASP A 135 -7.06 -14.28 27.42
CA ASP A 135 -7.60 -13.37 28.42
C ASP A 135 -6.57 -12.27 28.72
N THR A 136 -6.91 -11.02 28.41
CA THR A 136 -6.02 -9.87 28.50
C THR A 136 -5.54 -9.56 29.91
N GLN A 137 -6.30 -9.96 30.94
CA GLN A 137 -5.92 -9.77 32.33
C GLN A 137 -5.00 -10.88 32.87
N LYS A 138 -5.10 -12.10 32.31
CA LYS A 138 -4.26 -13.23 32.68
C LYS A 138 -2.96 -13.32 31.88
N HIS A 139 -2.93 -12.70 30.71
CA HIS A 139 -1.80 -12.75 29.80
C HIS A 139 -1.43 -11.34 29.31
N PRO A 140 -1.06 -10.40 30.22
CA PRO A 140 -0.68 -9.05 29.83
C PRO A 140 0.63 -9.00 29.02
N GLU A 141 1.50 -10.02 29.18
CA GLU A 141 2.83 -10.11 28.57
C GLU A 141 2.84 -10.72 27.18
N GLN A 142 1.73 -11.32 26.74
CA GLN A 142 1.64 -11.95 25.41
C GLN A 142 0.18 -12.10 24.98
N ASN A 143 -0.08 -11.88 23.70
CA ASN A 143 -1.40 -12.18 23.14
C ASN A 143 -1.34 -12.27 21.60
N ILE A 144 -2.46 -12.74 21.05
CA ILE A 144 -2.72 -12.79 19.62
C ILE A 144 -4.08 -12.12 19.38
N GLN A 145 -4.13 -11.13 18.51
CA GLN A 145 -5.36 -10.50 18.06
C GLN A 145 -5.67 -10.94 16.62
N LEU A 146 -6.91 -11.32 16.40
CA LEU A 146 -7.48 -11.50 15.08
C LEU A 146 -8.43 -10.36 14.76
N SER A 147 -8.42 -9.92 13.51
CA SER A 147 -9.31 -8.88 13.01
C SER A 147 -9.93 -9.32 11.69
N LEU A 148 -11.23 -9.08 11.56
CA LEU A 148 -11.99 -9.29 10.33
C LEU A 148 -12.82 -8.05 10.06
N GLY A 149 -12.88 -7.64 8.79
CA GLY A 149 -13.63 -6.45 8.42
C GLY A 149 -14.26 -6.54 7.04
N VAL A 150 -14.95 -5.46 6.72
CA VAL A 150 -15.54 -5.20 5.41
C VAL A 150 -15.13 -3.80 4.99
N GLN A 151 -14.64 -3.65 3.78
CA GLN A 151 -14.29 -2.38 3.16
C GLN A 151 -15.30 -2.08 2.04
N ALA A 152 -15.97 -0.96 2.17
CA ALA A 152 -16.99 -0.51 1.21
C ALA A 152 -16.35 0.34 0.10
N PRO A 153 -16.81 0.23 -1.15
CA PRO A 153 -16.28 0.99 -2.29
C PRO A 153 -16.76 2.46 -2.27
N THR A 154 -16.38 3.21 -1.25
CA THR A 154 -16.77 4.61 -1.04
C THR A 154 -15.87 5.60 -1.74
N GLY A 155 -14.63 5.22 -2.01
CA GLY A 155 -13.67 6.02 -2.75
C GLY A 155 -13.92 5.99 -4.27
N SER A 156 -13.54 7.09 -4.95
CA SER A 156 -13.64 7.12 -6.41
C SER A 156 -12.60 6.21 -7.05
N LYS A 157 -13.04 5.33 -7.94
CA LYS A 157 -12.19 4.44 -8.75
C LYS A 157 -11.83 5.01 -10.13
N ASP A 158 -12.44 6.13 -10.51
CA ASP A 158 -12.50 6.63 -11.88
C ASP A 158 -12.20 8.12 -12.00
N THR A 159 -11.39 8.67 -11.09
CA THR A 159 -10.88 10.04 -11.19
C THR A 159 -10.13 10.20 -12.51
N ARG A 160 -10.19 11.42 -13.09
CA ARG A 160 -9.67 11.69 -14.44
C ARG A 160 -8.83 12.95 -14.46
N SER A 161 -7.92 13.02 -15.45
CA SER A 161 -7.10 14.20 -15.75
C SER A 161 -6.95 14.36 -17.27
N ASN A 162 -6.75 15.59 -17.73
CA ASN A 162 -6.32 15.82 -19.10
C ASN A 162 -4.91 15.27 -19.28
N PHE A 163 -4.75 14.35 -20.22
CA PHE A 163 -3.49 13.62 -20.39
C PHE A 163 -3.26 13.31 -21.89
N PRO A 164 -2.02 13.40 -22.40
CA PRO A 164 -1.71 13.12 -23.79
C PRO A 164 -1.76 11.61 -24.09
N ASP A 165 -1.73 11.28 -25.37
CA ASP A 165 -1.43 9.94 -25.84
C ASP A 165 0.08 9.64 -25.77
N LYS A 166 0.49 8.45 -26.19
CA LYS A 166 1.90 8.01 -26.17
C LYS A 166 2.84 8.86 -27.05
N THR A 167 2.30 9.62 -27.99
CA THR A 167 3.09 10.50 -28.87
C THR A 167 3.30 11.88 -28.26
N GLY A 168 2.65 12.20 -27.16
CA GLY A 168 2.67 13.50 -26.52
C GLY A 168 1.61 14.48 -27.06
N GLY A 169 0.81 14.04 -28.04
CA GLY A 169 -0.31 14.78 -28.64
C GLY A 169 -1.66 14.32 -28.08
N ASN A 170 -2.75 14.70 -28.74
CA ASN A 170 -4.10 14.26 -28.49
C ASN A 170 -4.50 14.28 -26.99
N ILE A 171 -4.42 15.47 -26.39
CA ILE A 171 -4.71 15.67 -24.98
C ILE A 171 -6.22 15.55 -24.76
N THR A 172 -6.65 14.54 -24.03
CA THR A 172 -8.06 14.29 -23.70
C THR A 172 -8.22 13.91 -22.24
N LEU A 173 -9.45 13.96 -21.74
CA LEU A 173 -9.77 13.53 -20.40
C LEU A 173 -9.65 11.99 -20.31
N LYS A 174 -8.69 11.50 -19.52
CA LYS A 174 -8.40 10.07 -19.34
C LYS A 174 -8.53 9.69 -17.88
N TYR A 175 -8.91 8.45 -17.61
CA TYR A 175 -8.86 7.90 -16.24
C TYR A 175 -7.43 7.94 -15.73
N ASN A 176 -7.27 8.36 -14.51
CA ASN A 176 -5.97 8.40 -13.85
C ASN A 176 -5.41 6.99 -13.65
N ASP A 177 -4.10 6.91 -13.50
CA ASP A 177 -3.41 5.66 -13.21
C ASP A 177 -4.02 4.98 -11.97
N VAL A 178 -4.17 3.65 -12.03
CA VAL A 178 -4.79 2.86 -10.96
C VAL A 178 -4.11 3.06 -9.61
N SER A 179 -2.81 3.36 -9.58
CA SER A 179 -2.06 3.53 -8.32
C SER A 179 -2.43 4.78 -7.53
N ILE A 180 -3.08 5.76 -8.17
CA ILE A 180 -3.45 7.01 -7.52
C ILE A 180 -4.96 7.17 -7.31
N GLN A 181 -5.78 6.22 -7.76
CA GLN A 181 -7.23 6.26 -7.54
C GLN A 181 -7.54 6.18 -6.03
N PRO A 182 -8.45 7.00 -5.48
CA PRO A 182 -8.83 6.94 -4.07
C PRO A 182 -9.44 5.60 -3.65
N GLY A 183 -10.29 5.02 -4.49
CA GLY A 183 -10.96 3.74 -4.21
C GLY A 183 -10.71 2.67 -5.25
N THR A 184 -11.08 1.45 -4.91
CA THR A 184 -11.01 0.27 -5.78
C THR A 184 -12.30 0.07 -6.59
N GLY A 185 -13.42 0.51 -6.03
CA GLY A 185 -14.76 0.40 -6.62
C GLY A 185 -15.41 -0.97 -6.43
N THR A 186 -14.90 -1.79 -5.51
CA THR A 186 -15.41 -3.12 -5.17
C THR A 186 -15.41 -3.34 -3.66
N TRP A 187 -16.24 -4.25 -3.19
CA TRP A 187 -16.18 -4.71 -1.80
C TRP A 187 -14.93 -5.55 -1.57
N GLU A 188 -14.24 -5.29 -0.47
CA GLU A 188 -13.03 -5.98 -0.06
C GLU A 188 -13.13 -6.39 1.41
N PHE A 189 -12.33 -7.38 1.83
CA PHE A 189 -12.42 -7.97 3.16
C PHE A 189 -11.04 -7.95 3.84
N PRO A 190 -10.77 -6.92 4.67
CA PRO A 190 -9.54 -6.87 5.45
C PRO A 190 -9.54 -7.96 6.52
N PHE A 191 -8.43 -8.71 6.55
CA PHE A 191 -8.04 -9.63 7.59
C PHE A 191 -6.76 -9.14 8.23
N ALA A 192 -6.64 -9.19 9.56
CA ALA A 192 -5.38 -8.93 10.25
C ALA A 192 -5.14 -9.92 11.37
N LEU A 193 -3.87 -10.21 11.58
CA LEU A 193 -3.34 -10.91 12.73
C LEU A 193 -2.23 -10.05 13.33
N GLN A 194 -2.30 -9.84 14.63
CA GLN A 194 -1.27 -9.17 15.41
C GLN A 194 -0.92 -10.05 16.59
N ALA A 195 0.36 -10.19 16.92
CA ALA A 195 0.81 -10.92 18.11
C ALA A 195 1.99 -10.19 18.74
N PHE A 196 2.10 -10.31 20.04
CA PHE A 196 3.25 -9.81 20.79
C PHE A 196 3.60 -10.73 21.94
N LYS A 197 4.86 -10.63 22.38
CA LYS A 197 5.37 -11.27 23.57
C LYS A 197 6.45 -10.43 24.23
N GLU A 198 6.30 -10.17 25.52
CA GLU A 198 7.36 -9.56 26.32
C GLU A 198 8.39 -10.62 26.72
N ILE A 199 9.64 -10.34 26.47
CA ILE A 199 10.79 -11.17 26.84
C ILE A 199 11.77 -10.26 27.56
N HIS A 200 11.81 -10.33 28.91
CA HIS A 200 12.54 -9.42 29.77
C HIS A 200 12.04 -7.96 29.55
N SER A 201 12.89 -7.08 29.07
CA SER A 201 12.56 -5.68 28.77
C SER A 201 12.24 -5.41 27.30
N TRP A 202 12.25 -6.45 26.48
CA TRP A 202 11.94 -6.35 25.05
C TRP A 202 10.54 -6.86 24.76
N ASN A 203 9.82 -6.14 23.93
CA ASN A 203 8.59 -6.64 23.35
C ASN A 203 8.88 -7.10 21.93
N VAL A 204 8.66 -8.38 21.63
CA VAL A 204 8.72 -8.97 20.30
C VAL A 204 7.32 -8.95 19.72
N PHE A 205 7.16 -8.46 18.51
CA PHE A 205 5.86 -8.36 17.87
C PHE A 205 5.87 -8.86 16.43
N THR A 206 4.72 -9.28 15.97
CA THR A 206 4.44 -9.54 14.55
C THR A 206 3.06 -9.00 14.17
N GLN A 207 2.93 -8.56 12.92
CA GLN A 207 1.69 -8.09 12.35
C GLN A 207 1.58 -8.61 10.91
N PHE A 208 0.42 -9.15 10.59
CA PHE A 208 0.05 -9.54 9.24
C PHE A 208 -1.30 -8.94 8.89
N ASN A 209 -1.36 -8.21 7.78
CA ASN A 209 -2.60 -7.68 7.21
C ASN A 209 -2.74 -8.23 5.81
N TYR A 210 -3.94 -8.64 5.45
CA TYR A 210 -4.27 -9.12 4.13
C TYR A 210 -5.64 -8.56 3.71
N LEU A 211 -5.67 -7.88 2.59
CA LEU A 211 -6.90 -7.38 1.99
C LEU A 211 -7.34 -8.35 0.90
N ILE A 212 -8.42 -9.04 1.13
CA ILE A 212 -9.02 -9.99 0.18
C ILE A 212 -9.93 -9.21 -0.76
N SER A 213 -9.65 -9.30 -2.06
CA SER A 213 -10.41 -8.65 -3.14
C SER A 213 -11.04 -9.71 -4.06
N PRO A 214 -12.28 -10.16 -3.80
CA PRO A 214 -12.92 -11.20 -4.61
C PRO A 214 -13.24 -10.77 -6.04
N SER A 215 -13.22 -9.47 -6.30
CA SER A 215 -13.55 -8.88 -7.60
C SER A 215 -12.37 -8.93 -8.56
N ASP A 216 -12.60 -9.42 -9.76
CA ASP A 216 -11.59 -9.57 -10.80
C ASP A 216 -11.07 -8.22 -11.32
N THR A 217 -12.00 -7.35 -11.76
CA THR A 217 -11.70 -6.01 -12.29
C THR A 217 -12.72 -4.98 -11.80
N ASN A 218 -12.34 -3.70 -11.80
CA ASN A 218 -13.27 -2.61 -11.49
C ASN A 218 -13.94 -1.97 -12.72
N ASN A 219 -13.74 -2.57 -13.89
CA ASN A 219 -14.24 -2.10 -15.19
C ASN A 219 -13.70 -0.73 -15.67
N VAL A 220 -12.73 -0.15 -14.99
CA VAL A 220 -12.07 1.08 -15.45
C VAL A 220 -10.98 0.73 -16.46
N PRO A 221 -10.94 1.37 -17.64
CA PRO A 221 -9.87 1.15 -18.60
C PRO A 221 -8.50 1.47 -18.01
N SER A 222 -7.51 0.60 -18.25
CA SER A 222 -6.15 0.85 -17.81
C SER A 222 -5.55 2.06 -18.56
N LEU A 223 -4.65 2.79 -17.91
CA LEU A 223 -4.03 3.98 -18.52
C LEU A 223 -3.30 3.61 -19.83
N GLY A 224 -2.66 2.45 -19.88
CA GLY A 224 -1.98 1.98 -21.07
C GLY A 224 -2.86 1.95 -22.32
N VAL A 225 -4.09 1.44 -22.19
CA VAL A 225 -5.08 1.42 -23.28
C VAL A 225 -5.45 2.84 -23.71
N GLN A 226 -5.71 3.71 -22.73
CA GLN A 226 -6.19 5.06 -23.01
C GLN A 226 -5.17 5.96 -23.69
N ILE A 227 -3.88 5.73 -23.50
CA ILE A 227 -2.83 6.49 -24.17
C ILE A 227 -2.40 5.88 -25.52
N GLY A 228 -3.08 4.82 -25.97
CA GLY A 228 -2.73 4.11 -27.21
C GLY A 228 -1.40 3.37 -27.11
N SER A 229 -0.97 3.10 -25.91
CA SER A 229 0.06 2.14 -25.62
C SER A 229 -0.54 0.78 -25.92
N THR A 230 0.07 0.00 -26.81
CA THR A 230 -0.46 -1.32 -27.18
C THR A 230 -0.71 -2.13 -25.92
N VAL A 231 -1.99 -2.35 -25.60
CA VAL A 231 -2.39 -3.54 -24.87
C VAL A 231 -1.67 -4.67 -25.59
N ASN A 232 -0.96 -5.51 -24.87
CA ASN A 232 -0.43 -6.71 -25.48
C ASN A 232 -1.63 -7.40 -26.17
N PRO A 233 -1.70 -7.49 -27.51
CA PRO A 233 -2.84 -8.06 -28.18
C PRO A 233 -3.07 -9.53 -27.79
N LEU A 234 -2.06 -10.14 -27.12
CA LEU A 234 -2.12 -11.48 -26.54
C LEU A 234 -2.70 -11.51 -25.11
N ALA A 235 -3.00 -10.35 -24.51
CA ALA A 235 -3.58 -10.26 -23.17
C ALA A 235 -4.67 -9.18 -23.10
N PRO A 236 -5.81 -9.38 -23.79
CA PRO A 236 -6.90 -8.40 -23.84
C PRO A 236 -7.52 -8.10 -22.47
N SER A 237 -7.38 -9.02 -21.50
CA SER A 237 -7.85 -8.81 -20.13
C SER A 237 -7.14 -7.65 -19.43
N THR A 238 -5.93 -7.25 -19.86
CA THR A 238 -5.21 -6.10 -19.28
C THR A 238 -5.78 -4.74 -19.70
N ALA A 239 -6.81 -4.72 -20.53
CA ALA A 239 -7.48 -3.49 -20.95
C ALA A 239 -8.18 -2.76 -19.78
N LYS A 240 -8.58 -3.49 -18.75
CA LYS A 240 -9.21 -2.96 -17.54
C LYS A 240 -8.27 -3.12 -16.34
N ASN A 241 -8.44 -2.26 -15.33
CA ASN A 241 -7.72 -2.38 -14.08
C ASN A 241 -8.21 -3.58 -13.27
N SER A 242 -7.29 -4.40 -12.78
CA SER A 242 -7.55 -5.42 -11.78
C SER A 242 -7.81 -4.81 -10.41
N VAL A 243 -8.47 -5.55 -9.53
CA VAL A 243 -8.58 -5.25 -8.09
C VAL A 243 -7.86 -6.37 -7.33
N PRO A 244 -6.53 -6.31 -7.21
CA PRO A 244 -5.76 -7.39 -6.62
C PRO A 244 -5.82 -7.36 -5.10
N ASP A 245 -5.62 -8.53 -4.50
CA ASP A 245 -5.29 -8.65 -3.09
C ASP A 245 -4.05 -7.82 -2.73
N GLN A 246 -3.93 -7.46 -1.45
CA GLN A 246 -2.79 -6.72 -0.92
C GLN A 246 -2.38 -7.29 0.42
N TYR A 247 -1.10 -7.24 0.75
CA TYR A 247 -0.62 -7.71 2.03
C TYR A 247 0.46 -6.82 2.63
N LEU A 248 0.56 -6.91 3.96
CA LEU A 248 1.64 -6.36 4.77
C LEU A 248 1.98 -7.35 5.87
N PHE A 249 3.25 -7.71 5.97
CA PHE A 249 3.82 -8.47 7.07
C PHE A 249 4.90 -7.64 7.77
N ARG A 250 4.89 -7.65 9.10
CA ARG A 250 5.92 -7.01 9.94
C ARG A 250 6.29 -7.94 11.08
N ILE A 251 7.56 -8.01 11.39
CA ILE A 251 8.08 -8.66 12.59
C ILE A 251 9.22 -7.82 13.15
N GLY A 252 9.22 -7.61 14.45
CA GLY A 252 10.21 -6.74 15.04
C GLY A 252 10.30 -6.83 16.55
N VAL A 253 11.13 -5.96 17.10
CA VAL A 253 11.35 -5.80 18.52
C VAL A 253 11.22 -4.35 18.89
N GLN A 254 10.75 -4.09 20.11
CA GLN A 254 10.72 -2.74 20.67
C GLN A 254 11.18 -2.75 22.13
N HIS A 255 11.70 -1.62 22.57
CA HIS A 255 12.23 -1.45 23.91
C HIS A 255 12.08 0.00 24.36
N SER A 256 11.62 0.20 25.60
CA SER A 256 11.55 1.53 26.21
C SER A 256 12.95 2.05 26.52
N VAL A 257 13.20 3.33 26.21
CA VAL A 257 14.52 3.95 26.40
C VAL A 257 14.84 4.03 27.91
N PRO A 258 15.94 3.42 28.39
CA PRO A 258 16.33 3.51 29.79
C PRO A 258 16.39 4.98 30.27
N LYS A 259 15.84 5.28 31.45
CA LYS A 259 15.72 6.63 32.06
C LYS A 259 14.77 7.59 31.34
N HIS A 260 14.20 7.20 30.19
CA HIS A 260 13.23 7.99 29.44
C HIS A 260 12.03 7.09 29.06
N PRO A 261 11.23 6.61 30.01
CA PRO A 261 10.20 5.59 29.77
C PRO A 261 9.09 6.04 28.81
N ASN A 262 8.96 7.34 28.58
CA ASN A 262 8.04 7.89 27.59
C ASN A 262 8.47 7.63 26.13
N PHE A 263 9.72 7.22 25.91
CA PHE A 263 10.24 6.93 24.58
C PHE A 263 10.43 5.42 24.39
N THR A 264 9.94 4.91 23.29
CA THR A 264 10.12 3.52 22.87
C THR A 264 10.78 3.52 21.49
N LEU A 265 11.85 2.76 21.34
CA LEU A 265 12.50 2.49 20.07
C LEU A 265 12.05 1.13 19.55
N ALA A 266 11.79 1.04 18.26
CA ALA A 266 11.48 -0.21 17.60
C ALA A 266 12.31 -0.41 16.32
N LEU A 267 12.51 -1.66 15.96
CA LEU A 267 13.12 -2.07 14.69
C LEU A 267 12.37 -3.28 14.17
N ALA A 268 11.86 -3.17 12.95
CA ALA A 268 11.13 -4.26 12.30
C ALA A 268 11.68 -4.59 10.91
N PHE A 269 11.47 -5.80 10.49
CA PHE A 269 11.43 -6.20 9.09
C PHE A 269 9.99 -6.03 8.60
N ARG A 270 9.84 -5.43 7.42
CA ARG A 270 8.56 -5.19 6.74
C ARG A 270 8.60 -5.80 5.36
N ASP A 271 7.58 -6.57 5.02
CA ASP A 271 7.29 -7.07 3.68
C ASP A 271 5.89 -6.64 3.27
N GLU A 272 5.77 -5.95 2.15
CA GLU A 272 4.50 -5.49 1.63
C GLU A 272 4.42 -5.66 0.12
N GLY A 273 3.22 -5.97 -0.38
CA GLY A 273 3.08 -6.20 -1.81
C GLY A 273 1.67 -6.47 -2.30
N VAL A 274 1.65 -6.76 -3.59
CA VAL A 274 0.48 -7.20 -4.35
C VAL A 274 0.83 -8.57 -4.93
N PRO A 275 0.09 -9.63 -4.59
CA PRO A 275 0.37 -10.97 -5.11
C PRO A 275 0.06 -11.07 -6.61
N VAL A 276 0.69 -12.06 -7.25
CA VAL A 276 0.40 -12.40 -8.65
C VAL A 276 -1.02 -12.95 -8.79
N TYR A 277 -1.43 -13.77 -7.83
CA TYR A 277 -2.73 -14.45 -7.77
C TYR A 277 -3.47 -14.04 -6.51
N ASP A 278 -4.76 -13.82 -6.63
CA ASP A 278 -5.64 -13.52 -5.51
C ASP A 278 -6.00 -14.80 -4.75
N LEU A 279 -6.26 -14.68 -3.46
CA LEU A 279 -6.67 -15.81 -2.61
C LEU A 279 -8.04 -16.33 -3.03
N ILE A 280 -8.95 -15.42 -3.39
CA ILE A 280 -10.31 -15.73 -3.80
C ILE A 280 -10.63 -14.92 -5.05
N GLY A 281 -11.34 -15.55 -6.02
CA GLY A 281 -11.75 -14.90 -7.26
C GLY A 281 -10.83 -15.18 -8.42
N LYS A 282 -10.86 -14.29 -9.41
CA LYS A 282 -10.01 -14.32 -10.60
C LYS A 282 -8.97 -13.21 -10.52
N HIS A 283 -7.93 -13.34 -11.28
CA HIS A 283 -6.77 -12.41 -11.27
C HIS A 283 -6.53 -11.79 -12.66
N HIS A 284 -7.61 -11.59 -13.43
CA HIS A 284 -7.53 -10.88 -14.70
C HIS A 284 -7.34 -9.37 -14.46
N GLY A 285 -7.22 -8.66 -15.57
CA GLY A 285 -7.04 -7.22 -15.54
C GLY A 285 -5.59 -6.81 -15.34
N PHE A 286 -5.38 -5.52 -15.51
CA PHE A 286 -4.10 -4.89 -15.37
C PHE A 286 -3.73 -4.74 -13.89
N ARG A 287 -2.69 -5.45 -13.46
CA ARG A 287 -2.13 -5.34 -12.09
C ARG A 287 -0.61 -5.22 -12.11
N ARG A 288 -0.10 -4.69 -11.02
CA ARG A 288 1.33 -4.59 -10.76
C ARG A 288 1.68 -5.46 -9.57
N ALA A 289 1.78 -6.77 -9.82
CA ALA A 289 2.20 -7.70 -8.78
C ALA A 289 3.68 -7.49 -8.44
N GLY A 290 4.02 -7.71 -7.17
CA GLY A 290 5.38 -7.59 -6.66
C GLY A 290 5.40 -7.20 -5.19
N TYR A 291 6.62 -7.08 -4.64
CA TYR A 291 6.81 -6.81 -3.23
C TYR A 291 8.00 -5.89 -2.96
N SER A 292 8.05 -5.36 -1.76
CA SER A 292 9.20 -4.66 -1.21
C SER A 292 9.50 -5.13 0.20
N HIS A 293 10.78 -5.43 0.47
CA HIS A 293 11.29 -5.67 1.81
C HIS A 293 11.94 -4.42 2.34
N SER A 294 11.67 -4.08 3.59
CA SER A 294 12.21 -2.89 4.24
C SER A 294 12.69 -3.21 5.65
N ILE A 295 13.68 -2.45 6.11
CA ILE A 295 14.01 -2.32 7.52
C ILE A 295 13.29 -1.06 8.00
N GLU A 296 12.55 -1.19 9.09
CA GLU A 296 11.62 -0.17 9.60
C GLU A 296 12.00 0.23 11.04
N PRO A 297 12.89 1.23 11.22
CA PRO A 297 13.10 1.85 12.52
C PRO A 297 11.91 2.73 12.87
N ALA A 298 11.56 2.75 14.17
CA ALA A 298 10.52 3.60 14.69
C ALA A 298 10.85 4.18 16.06
N LEU A 299 10.28 5.35 16.32
CA LEU A 299 10.32 6.04 17.60
C LEU A 299 8.88 6.37 18.02
N THR A 300 8.51 5.93 19.22
CA THR A 300 7.24 6.30 19.86
C THR A 300 7.51 7.19 21.06
N TYR A 301 6.76 8.28 21.18
CA TYR A 301 6.64 9.09 22.39
C TYR A 301 5.25 8.94 22.97
N SER A 302 5.15 8.48 24.23
CA SER A 302 3.90 8.26 24.93
C SER A 302 3.83 9.17 26.15
N LYS A 303 2.67 9.83 26.37
CA LYS A 303 2.39 10.65 27.54
C LYS A 303 0.91 10.56 27.93
N GLY A 304 0.66 9.99 29.08
CA GLY A 304 -0.73 9.72 29.53
C GLY A 304 -1.42 8.78 28.52
N ASN A 305 -2.56 9.21 28.02
CA ASN A 305 -3.37 8.44 27.06
C ASN A 305 -3.06 8.77 25.60
N SER A 306 -1.95 9.48 25.33
CA SER A 306 -1.56 9.88 23.96
C SER A 306 -0.26 9.22 23.58
N ALA A 307 -0.14 8.84 22.30
CA ALA A 307 1.10 8.36 21.72
C ALA A 307 1.32 8.97 20.33
N LEU A 308 2.58 9.30 20.02
CA LEU A 308 3.03 9.72 18.71
C LEU A 308 4.14 8.78 18.25
N THR A 309 3.93 8.11 17.13
CA THR A 309 4.92 7.20 16.53
C THR A 309 5.37 7.75 15.18
N ILE A 310 6.66 7.69 14.93
CA ILE A 310 7.27 7.99 13.62
C ILE A 310 8.02 6.74 13.17
N ASP A 311 7.63 6.20 12.00
CA ASP A 311 8.25 5.05 11.34
C ASP A 311 8.88 5.50 10.03
N ILE A 312 10.06 4.98 9.70
CA ILE A 312 10.73 5.27 8.44
C ILE A 312 11.18 3.95 7.78
N PRO A 313 10.25 3.22 7.15
CA PRO A 313 10.63 2.02 6.39
C PRO A 313 11.63 2.38 5.28
N TYR A 314 12.80 1.77 5.30
CA TYR A 314 13.83 1.89 4.27
C TYR A 314 13.88 0.60 3.46
N THR A 315 13.60 0.70 2.16
CA THR A 315 13.47 -0.46 1.27
C THR A 315 14.84 -1.00 0.87
N ILE A 316 15.10 -2.26 1.21
CA ILE A 316 16.35 -2.98 0.93
C ILE A 316 16.25 -3.91 -0.27
N ARG A 317 15.05 -4.42 -0.58
CA ARG A 317 14.80 -5.25 -1.76
C ARG A 317 13.45 -4.90 -2.40
N ARG A 318 13.37 -5.02 -3.70
CA ARG A 318 12.18 -4.77 -4.53
C ARG A 318 12.13 -5.82 -5.61
N ASP A 319 10.93 -6.30 -5.91
CA ASP A 319 10.75 -7.26 -6.98
C ASP A 319 9.42 -7.02 -7.70
N ARG A 320 9.48 -6.70 -8.97
CA ARG A 320 8.31 -6.60 -9.84
C ARG A 320 8.02 -7.96 -10.44
N GLN A 321 7.04 -8.64 -9.89
CA GLN A 321 6.65 -9.97 -10.33
C GLN A 321 5.94 -9.92 -11.69
N PRO A 322 6.20 -10.89 -12.57
CA PRO A 322 5.43 -11.01 -13.79
C PRO A 322 3.99 -11.41 -13.48
N THR A 323 3.07 -10.95 -14.33
CA THR A 323 1.66 -11.34 -14.22
C THR A 323 1.25 -12.17 -15.43
N ASN A 324 0.32 -13.10 -15.23
CA ASN A 324 -0.14 -14.01 -16.26
C ASN A 324 -1.69 -14.15 -16.20
N PRO A 325 -2.43 -13.05 -16.43
CA PRO A 325 -3.87 -13.05 -16.25
C PRO A 325 -4.62 -13.98 -17.22
N ASP A 326 -4.07 -14.26 -18.41
CA ASP A 326 -4.70 -15.07 -19.47
C ASP A 326 -3.81 -16.23 -19.94
N GLY A 327 -2.91 -16.72 -19.09
CA GLY A 327 -1.90 -17.67 -19.53
C GLY A 327 -0.73 -17.03 -20.28
N THR A 328 -0.79 -15.71 -20.50
CA THR A 328 0.26 -14.94 -21.19
C THR A 328 1.17 -14.25 -20.16
N TYR A 329 2.45 -14.54 -20.24
CA TYR A 329 3.45 -13.96 -19.35
C TYR A 329 3.66 -12.47 -19.68
N ILE A 330 3.24 -11.57 -18.78
CA ILE A 330 3.44 -10.13 -18.91
C ILE A 330 4.58 -9.69 -18.01
N LYS A 331 5.70 -9.38 -18.62
CA LYS A 331 6.86 -8.81 -17.96
C LYS A 331 6.86 -7.30 -18.18
N GLY A 332 6.92 -6.55 -17.09
CA GLY A 332 6.96 -5.09 -17.16
C GLY A 332 7.79 -4.52 -16.02
N ASP A 333 8.05 -3.22 -16.07
CA ASP A 333 8.67 -2.52 -14.96
C ASP A 333 7.65 -1.79 -14.09
N SER A 334 8.01 -1.53 -12.84
CA SER A 334 7.24 -0.69 -11.92
C SER A 334 8.16 0.20 -11.11
N THR A 335 7.64 1.31 -10.63
CA THR A 335 8.37 2.18 -9.72
C THR A 335 8.20 1.75 -8.27
N PHE A 336 9.27 1.92 -7.51
CA PHE A 336 9.31 1.67 -6.07
C PHE A 336 9.87 2.88 -5.33
N ALA A 337 9.45 3.04 -4.09
CA ALA A 337 10.00 4.00 -3.16
C ALA A 337 11.29 3.47 -2.53
N ASP A 338 12.23 4.37 -2.18
CA ASP A 338 13.39 4.00 -1.37
C ASP A 338 13.05 3.99 0.11
N SER A 339 12.17 4.90 0.52
CA SER A 339 11.70 5.01 1.90
C SER A 339 10.28 5.56 1.94
N GLN A 340 9.66 5.39 3.09
CA GLN A 340 8.36 5.95 3.41
C GLN A 340 8.48 6.73 4.72
N LEU A 341 7.64 7.72 4.91
CA LEU A 341 7.43 8.39 6.20
C LEU A 341 6.04 8.02 6.68
N ILE A 342 5.96 7.46 7.88
CA ILE A 342 4.70 7.12 8.53
C ILE A 342 4.68 7.83 9.86
N ILE A 343 3.60 8.57 10.14
CA ILE A 343 3.39 9.27 11.42
C ILE A 343 2.03 8.83 11.93
N ASN A 344 1.98 8.30 13.13
CA ASN A 344 0.74 7.90 13.79
C ASN A 344 0.58 8.63 15.12
N PHE A 345 -0.53 9.33 15.28
CA PHE A 345 -0.95 9.90 16.55
C PHE A 345 -2.18 9.14 17.05
N THR A 346 -2.14 8.71 18.30
CA THR A 346 -3.21 7.97 18.94
C THR A 346 -3.61 8.66 20.24
N GLN A 347 -4.90 8.71 20.52
CA GLN A 347 -5.46 9.22 21.76
C GLN A 347 -6.55 8.29 22.28
N ARG A 348 -6.48 7.96 23.56
CA ARG A 348 -7.42 7.07 24.22
C ARG A 348 -8.28 7.82 25.23
N TYR A 349 -9.54 7.42 25.36
CA TYR A 349 -10.53 7.94 26.30
C TYR A 349 -11.27 6.80 26.99
N GLY A 350 -11.73 7.08 28.20
CA GLY A 350 -12.44 6.13 29.05
C GLY A 350 -11.58 5.66 30.21
N LYS A 351 -12.25 5.23 31.25
CA LYS A 351 -11.67 4.57 32.42
C LYS A 351 -12.40 3.25 32.66
#